data_2b58936f631fc08ead250075b2a6368e
#
_entry.id   2b58936f631fc08ead250075b2a6368e
#
_cell.length_a   1.000
_cell.length_b   1.000
_cell.length_c   1.000
_cell.angle_alpha   90.00
_cell.angle_beta   90.00
_cell.angle_gamma   90.00
#
_symmetry.space_group_name_H-M   'P 1'
#
loop_
_entity.id
_entity.type
_entity.pdbx_description
1 polymer ?
#
loop_
_entity_poly.entity_id
_entity_poly.type
_entity_poly.pdbx_seq_one_letter_code
_entity_poly.pdbx_strand_id
1 'polypeptide(L)'
;MLNAEKNLEKLPKQRRHQELLRKFSISLFIYCGPLAYHFIHSNMPEALPSLRTVQRAVSNEYRPIHEGEFRFKELLAHLNAYKTPKVIAIGEDATRVISRVEYDNETDKLVGFVLPCNEQGIPLGDSFIAVTFASIEESFRVAEVAKHAFVYMAQPLCRKVPAFSLACMGTSNKFTAEDVLKRWDYLFLECKKLGISVVSFGADGDSRELKAMQVSTQLISSHDPITSLSPSFNLPKLVIPKEWVSLVCSENSHGHCLHTRYCPHRSKDEIKAHQTIDSPPAW
;
A
#
# COMPACT_ATOMS: atom_id res chain seq x y z
N MET A 1 22.12 4.52 29.18
CA MET A 1 23.08 3.98 30.16
C MET A 1 22.41 3.11 31.23
N LEU A 2 21.52 3.61 32.05
CA LEU A 2 20.88 2.86 33.16
C LEU A 2 20.28 1.46 32.82
N ASN A 3 19.86 1.19 31.59
CA ASN A 3 19.27 -0.10 31.22
C ASN A 3 20.35 -1.15 30.87
N ALA A 4 21.44 -0.74 30.27
CA ALA A 4 22.59 -1.61 29.97
C ALA A 4 23.28 -2.05 31.26
N GLU A 5 23.54 -1.13 32.16
CA GLU A 5 24.13 -1.42 33.48
C GLU A 5 23.31 -2.46 34.27
N LYS A 6 21.99 -2.32 34.29
CA LYS A 6 21.11 -3.29 34.94
C LYS A 6 21.10 -4.69 34.32
N ASN A 7 21.54 -4.81 33.08
CA ASN A 7 21.56 -6.06 32.32
C ASN A 7 22.96 -6.68 32.23
N LEU A 8 24.03 -5.97 32.60
CA LEU A 8 25.43 -6.44 32.50
C LEU A 8 25.66 -7.75 33.27
N GLU A 9 25.10 -7.87 34.46
CA GLU A 9 25.31 -9.05 35.33
C GLU A 9 24.26 -10.16 35.08
N LYS A 10 23.31 -9.94 34.16
CA LYS A 10 22.21 -10.87 33.94
C LYS A 10 22.49 -11.80 32.77
N LEU A 11 22.10 -13.07 32.92
CA LEU A 11 22.05 -13.99 31.78
C LEU A 11 21.15 -13.46 30.67
N PRO A 12 21.42 -13.74 29.39
CA PRO A 12 20.67 -13.23 28.24
C PRO A 12 19.14 -13.38 28.38
N LYS A 13 18.66 -14.52 28.92
CA LYS A 13 17.23 -14.81 29.15
C LYS A 13 16.60 -13.98 30.27
N GLN A 14 17.39 -13.39 31.14
CA GLN A 14 16.93 -12.61 32.29
C GLN A 14 16.96 -11.10 32.05
N ARG A 15 17.55 -10.66 30.94
CA ARG A 15 17.64 -9.25 30.57
C ARG A 15 16.24 -8.68 30.34
N ARG A 16 16.03 -7.46 30.87
CA ARG A 16 14.77 -6.72 30.71
C ARG A 16 15.07 -5.38 30.08
N HIS A 17 14.22 -4.98 29.14
CA HIS A 17 14.34 -3.71 28.44
C HIS A 17 13.11 -2.85 28.71
N GLN A 18 13.33 -1.57 28.96
CA GLN A 18 12.24 -0.60 29.13
C GLN A 18 11.40 -0.48 27.86
N GLU A 19 10.12 -0.14 28.00
CA GLU A 19 9.17 -0.04 26.91
C GLU A 19 9.64 0.93 25.79
N LEU A 20 10.18 2.09 26.19
CA LEU A 20 10.72 3.05 25.23
C LEU A 20 11.87 2.46 24.40
N LEU A 21 12.75 1.69 25.04
CA LEU A 21 13.88 1.04 24.35
C LEU A 21 13.42 -0.09 23.44
N ARG A 22 12.36 -0.81 23.83
CA ARG A 22 11.73 -1.83 22.96
C ARG A 22 11.15 -1.19 21.71
N LYS A 23 10.39 -0.10 21.85
CA LYS A 23 9.85 0.67 20.71
C LYS A 23 10.95 1.20 19.81
N PHE A 24 11.99 1.78 20.36
CA PHE A 24 13.17 2.21 19.61
C PHE A 24 13.80 1.04 18.84
N SER A 25 13.97 -0.12 19.48
CA SER A 25 14.54 -1.31 18.86
C SER A 25 13.70 -1.85 17.71
N ILE A 26 12.37 -1.84 17.85
CA ILE A 26 11.43 -2.20 16.79
C ILE A 26 11.55 -1.22 15.62
N SER A 27 11.55 0.09 15.89
CA SER A 27 11.72 1.11 14.85
C SER A 27 13.05 0.96 14.12
N LEU A 28 14.14 0.76 14.87
CA LEU A 28 15.47 0.54 14.29
C LEU A 28 15.49 -0.70 13.38
N PHE A 29 14.87 -1.81 13.82
CA PHE A 29 14.76 -3.03 13.02
C PHE A 29 13.95 -2.82 11.74
N ILE A 30 12.81 -2.10 11.82
CA ILE A 30 11.95 -1.83 10.67
C ILE A 30 12.65 -0.92 9.65
N TYR A 31 13.32 0.15 10.10
CA TYR A 31 13.93 1.12 9.18
C TYR A 31 15.27 0.67 8.62
N CYS A 32 16.08 -0.02 9.42
CA CYS A 32 17.45 -0.37 9.04
C CYS A 32 17.60 -1.83 8.59
N GLY A 33 16.59 -2.67 8.82
CA GLY A 33 16.61 -4.08 8.49
C GLY A 33 17.39 -4.96 9.49
N PRO A 34 17.30 -6.30 9.33
CA PRO A 34 17.84 -7.25 10.28
C PRO A 34 19.37 -7.23 10.36
N LEU A 35 20.08 -6.99 9.25
CA LEU A 35 21.54 -6.95 9.23
C LEU A 35 22.10 -5.79 10.05
N ALA A 36 21.59 -4.59 9.82
CA ALA A 36 22.02 -3.39 10.56
C ALA A 36 21.66 -3.52 12.05
N TYR A 37 20.44 -4.01 12.36
CA TYR A 37 20.06 -4.28 13.73
C TYR A 37 21.00 -5.27 14.41
N HIS A 38 21.31 -6.39 13.75
CA HIS A 38 22.22 -7.41 14.29
C HIS A 38 23.61 -6.83 14.56
N PHE A 39 24.16 -6.04 13.65
CA PHE A 39 25.44 -5.36 13.82
C PHE A 39 25.44 -4.48 15.08
N ILE A 40 24.43 -3.63 15.27
CA ILE A 40 24.33 -2.75 16.44
C ILE A 40 24.16 -3.57 17.71
N HIS A 41 23.28 -4.58 17.71
CA HIS A 41 23.07 -5.46 18.87
C HIS A 41 24.34 -6.22 19.26
N SER A 42 25.13 -6.71 18.29
CA SER A 42 26.37 -7.44 18.57
C SER A 42 27.43 -6.57 19.24
N ASN A 43 27.41 -5.26 18.98
CA ASN A 43 28.30 -4.31 19.63
C ASN A 43 27.73 -3.74 20.95
N MET A 44 26.44 -3.92 21.21
CA MET A 44 25.73 -3.42 22.39
C MET A 44 24.72 -4.44 22.94
N PRO A 45 25.14 -5.68 23.26
CA PRO A 45 24.20 -6.79 23.54
C PRO A 45 23.36 -6.58 24.81
N GLU A 46 23.85 -5.84 25.79
CA GLU A 46 23.14 -5.54 27.05
C GLU A 46 22.18 -4.37 26.91
N ALA A 47 22.42 -3.50 25.92
CA ALA A 47 21.63 -2.30 25.70
C ALA A 47 20.34 -2.59 24.94
N LEU A 48 20.39 -3.47 23.93
CA LEU A 48 19.27 -3.74 23.03
C LEU A 48 18.72 -5.17 23.20
N PRO A 49 17.42 -5.40 22.95
CA PRO A 49 16.84 -6.74 22.85
C PRO A 49 17.53 -7.57 21.76
N SER A 50 17.51 -8.90 21.88
CA SER A 50 18.00 -9.77 20.82
C SER A 50 17.14 -9.63 19.56
N LEU A 51 17.74 -9.87 18.39
CA LEU A 51 17.06 -9.86 17.08
C LEU A 51 15.77 -10.69 17.12
N ARG A 52 15.85 -11.92 17.68
CA ARG A 52 14.67 -12.80 17.83
C ARG A 52 13.57 -12.19 18.70
N THR A 53 13.94 -11.43 19.74
CA THR A 53 12.96 -10.76 20.61
C THR A 53 12.23 -9.66 19.86
N VAL A 54 12.95 -8.89 19.04
CA VAL A 54 12.36 -7.82 18.22
C VAL A 54 11.49 -8.39 17.11
N GLN A 55 11.97 -9.41 16.40
CA GLN A 55 11.19 -10.11 15.37
C GLN A 55 9.87 -10.65 15.94
N ARG A 56 9.93 -11.31 17.11
CA ARG A 56 8.72 -11.79 17.79
C ARG A 56 7.77 -10.65 18.19
N ALA A 57 8.30 -9.53 18.65
CA ALA A 57 7.49 -8.38 19.01
C ALA A 57 6.79 -7.79 17.78
N VAL A 58 7.48 -7.67 16.64
CA VAL A 58 6.89 -7.25 15.37
C VAL A 58 5.80 -8.21 14.92
N SER A 59 6.06 -9.52 14.91
CA SER A 59 5.07 -10.52 14.49
C SER A 59 3.85 -10.59 15.42
N ASN A 60 4.01 -10.31 16.71
CA ASN A 60 2.88 -10.31 17.66
C ASN A 60 2.04 -9.03 17.60
N GLU A 61 2.65 -7.88 17.29
CA GLU A 61 1.93 -6.61 17.18
C GLU A 61 1.26 -6.42 15.80
N TYR A 62 1.86 -6.98 14.77
CA TYR A 62 1.43 -6.80 13.39
C TYR A 62 1.16 -8.16 12.76
N ARG A 63 -0.12 -8.47 12.54
CA ARG A 63 -0.46 -9.63 11.74
C ARG A 63 0.19 -9.47 10.35
N PRO A 64 0.94 -10.47 9.87
CA PRO A 64 1.56 -10.40 8.55
C PRO A 64 0.50 -10.17 7.47
N ILE A 65 0.86 -9.44 6.45
CA ILE A 65 0.02 -9.25 5.27
C ILE A 65 0.36 -10.38 4.32
N HIS A 66 -0.59 -11.29 4.11
CA HIS A 66 -0.40 -12.35 3.14
C HIS A 66 -0.65 -11.82 1.72
N GLU A 67 0.20 -12.26 0.80
CA GLU A 67 0.14 -11.84 -0.60
C GLU A 67 -1.23 -12.19 -1.21
N GLY A 68 -1.87 -11.21 -1.84
CA GLY A 68 -3.18 -11.36 -2.47
C GLY A 68 -4.39 -11.33 -1.52
N GLU A 69 -4.18 -11.19 -0.19
CA GLU A 69 -5.26 -11.08 0.78
C GLU A 69 -5.73 -9.62 0.93
N PHE A 70 -7.04 -9.40 0.77
CA PHE A 70 -7.67 -8.12 1.08
C PHE A 70 -8.19 -8.10 2.52
N ARG A 71 -7.67 -7.24 3.35
CA ARG A 71 -7.85 -7.19 4.82
C ARG A 71 -8.99 -6.26 5.24
N PHE A 72 -10.19 -6.45 4.68
CA PHE A 72 -11.34 -5.59 4.95
C PHE A 72 -11.82 -5.64 6.41
N LYS A 73 -11.80 -6.82 7.04
CA LYS A 73 -12.21 -6.98 8.45
C LYS A 73 -11.23 -6.30 9.39
N GLU A 74 -9.95 -6.41 9.10
CA GLU A 74 -8.89 -5.74 9.85
C GLU A 74 -8.94 -4.22 9.66
N LEU A 75 -9.27 -3.74 8.46
CA LEU A 75 -9.54 -2.33 8.21
C LEU A 75 -10.70 -1.82 9.08
N LEU A 76 -11.81 -2.56 9.16
CA LEU A 76 -12.92 -2.21 10.03
C LEU A 76 -12.50 -2.19 11.50
N ALA A 77 -11.72 -3.18 11.95
CA ALA A 77 -11.18 -3.22 13.31
C ALA A 77 -10.26 -2.03 13.59
N HIS A 78 -9.40 -1.66 12.63
CA HIS A 78 -8.53 -0.47 12.70
C HIS A 78 -9.35 0.81 12.87
N LEU A 79 -10.36 1.05 12.03
CA LEU A 79 -11.23 2.22 12.14
C LEU A 79 -11.96 2.28 13.50
N ASN A 80 -12.44 1.14 13.98
CA ASN A 80 -13.11 1.04 15.29
C ASN A 80 -12.13 1.32 16.46
N ALA A 81 -10.90 0.81 16.40
CA ALA A 81 -9.87 1.03 17.42
C ALA A 81 -9.54 2.52 17.59
N TYR A 82 -9.47 3.26 16.48
CA TYR A 82 -9.25 4.70 16.50
C TYR A 82 -10.53 5.52 16.72
N LYS A 83 -11.71 4.87 16.86
CA LYS A 83 -13.01 5.54 17.02
C LYS A 83 -13.27 6.61 15.96
N THR A 84 -12.86 6.35 14.72
CA THR A 84 -12.94 7.29 13.60
C THR A 84 -14.19 7.02 12.76
N PRO A 85 -14.72 8.03 12.06
CA PRO A 85 -15.73 7.79 11.03
C PRO A 85 -15.26 6.76 10.01
N LYS A 86 -16.15 5.87 9.60
CA LYS A 86 -15.85 4.83 8.60
C LYS A 86 -15.86 5.41 7.19
N VAL A 87 -15.06 6.44 6.97
CA VAL A 87 -14.92 7.14 5.69
C VAL A 87 -13.45 7.13 5.31
N ILE A 88 -13.14 6.59 4.14
CA ILE A 88 -11.76 6.38 3.68
C ILE A 88 -11.56 6.86 2.24
N ALA A 89 -10.32 7.19 1.91
CA ALA A 89 -9.80 7.20 0.56
C ALA A 89 -8.95 5.93 0.35
N ILE A 90 -8.98 5.36 -0.85
CA ILE A 90 -8.11 4.23 -1.22
C ILE A 90 -7.07 4.74 -2.21
N GLY A 91 -5.79 4.49 -1.91
CA GLY A 91 -4.67 4.72 -2.82
C GLY A 91 -4.12 3.40 -3.33
N GLU A 92 -3.70 3.36 -4.58
CA GLU A 92 -3.01 2.22 -5.16
C GLU A 92 -1.73 2.66 -5.87
N ASP A 93 -0.72 1.81 -5.82
CA ASP A 93 0.57 2.03 -6.46
C ASP A 93 1.25 0.71 -6.80
N ALA A 94 2.00 0.68 -7.91
CA ALA A 94 2.81 -0.44 -8.34
C ALA A 94 4.30 -0.13 -8.18
N THR A 95 4.88 -0.52 -7.06
CA THR A 95 6.28 -0.28 -6.79
C THR A 95 7.18 -1.41 -7.28
N ARG A 96 8.36 -1.06 -7.79
CA ARG A 96 9.35 -2.06 -8.24
C ARG A 96 9.96 -2.79 -7.05
N VAL A 97 10.07 -4.11 -7.16
CA VAL A 97 10.66 -4.97 -6.12
C VAL A 97 11.85 -5.78 -6.65
N ILE A 98 12.65 -6.30 -5.74
CA ILE A 98 13.67 -7.29 -6.09
C ILE A 98 12.95 -8.60 -6.40
N SER A 99 13.04 -9.05 -7.66
CA SER A 99 12.36 -10.27 -8.12
C SER A 99 12.98 -11.49 -7.48
N ARG A 100 12.27 -12.10 -6.54
CA ARG A 100 12.62 -13.39 -5.96
C ARG A 100 11.37 -14.09 -5.44
N VAL A 101 11.44 -15.41 -5.40
CA VAL A 101 10.40 -16.26 -4.82
C VAL A 101 10.87 -16.76 -3.48
N GLU A 102 10.02 -16.70 -2.49
CA GLU A 102 10.28 -17.21 -1.13
C GLU A 102 9.16 -18.16 -0.72
N TYR A 103 9.51 -19.10 0.16
CA TYR A 103 8.52 -19.94 0.81
C TYR A 103 8.02 -19.27 2.08
N ASP A 104 6.72 -19.09 2.17
CA ASP A 104 6.03 -18.61 3.36
C ASP A 104 5.56 -19.81 4.19
N ASN A 105 6.18 -20.00 5.34
CA ASN A 105 5.90 -21.11 6.25
C ASN A 105 4.64 -20.93 7.11
N GLU A 106 3.99 -19.76 7.05
CA GLU A 106 2.72 -19.54 7.75
C GLU A 106 1.54 -19.97 6.89
N THR A 107 1.67 -19.85 5.58
CA THR A 107 0.59 -20.16 4.61
C THR A 107 0.88 -21.40 3.77
N ASP A 108 2.08 -21.99 3.87
CA ASP A 108 2.57 -23.08 3.02
C ASP A 108 2.52 -22.72 1.52
N LYS A 109 2.84 -21.47 1.17
CA LYS A 109 2.79 -20.93 -0.19
C LYS A 109 4.16 -20.44 -0.67
N LEU A 110 4.32 -20.40 -1.99
CA LEU A 110 5.39 -19.65 -2.62
C LEU A 110 4.90 -18.24 -2.92
N VAL A 111 5.58 -17.22 -2.36
CA VAL A 111 5.28 -15.81 -2.54
C VAL A 111 6.30 -15.16 -3.46
N GLY A 112 5.90 -14.13 -4.21
CA GLY A 112 6.76 -13.42 -5.15
C GLY A 112 6.57 -13.81 -6.61
N PHE A 113 5.59 -14.63 -6.94
CA PHE A 113 5.09 -14.82 -8.31
C PHE A 113 4.03 -13.77 -8.66
N VAL A 114 3.81 -13.56 -9.95
CA VAL A 114 2.64 -12.84 -10.45
C VAL A 114 1.40 -13.67 -10.13
N LEU A 115 0.54 -13.16 -9.24
CA LEU A 115 -0.69 -13.86 -8.89
C LEU A 115 -1.67 -13.89 -10.07
N PRO A 116 -2.24 -15.05 -10.40
CA PRO A 116 -3.35 -15.12 -11.32
C PRO A 116 -4.56 -14.37 -10.72
N CYS A 117 -5.34 -13.73 -11.59
CA CYS A 117 -6.54 -13.01 -11.18
C CYS A 117 -7.78 -13.74 -11.70
N ASN A 118 -8.89 -13.58 -10.99
CA ASN A 118 -10.20 -14.01 -11.46
C ASN A 118 -10.75 -13.03 -12.53
N GLU A 119 -11.96 -13.28 -13.04
CA GLU A 119 -12.62 -12.43 -14.05
C GLU A 119 -12.86 -10.98 -13.60
N GLN A 120 -12.90 -10.74 -12.29
CA GLN A 120 -13.00 -9.41 -11.69
C GLN A 120 -11.63 -8.73 -11.48
N GLY A 121 -10.53 -9.34 -11.94
CA GLY A 121 -9.19 -8.81 -11.77
C GLY A 121 -8.67 -8.90 -10.32
N ILE A 122 -9.29 -9.73 -9.48
CA ILE A 122 -8.91 -9.93 -8.09
C ILE A 122 -7.93 -11.08 -7.99
N PRO A 123 -6.80 -10.93 -7.29
CA PRO A 123 -5.79 -11.98 -7.17
C PRO A 123 -6.34 -13.21 -6.45
N LEU A 124 -5.97 -14.37 -6.95
CA LEU A 124 -6.27 -15.66 -6.34
C LEU A 124 -5.20 -15.97 -5.29
N GLY A 125 -5.45 -15.57 -4.05
CA GLY A 125 -4.51 -15.72 -2.94
C GLY A 125 -4.15 -17.15 -2.57
N ASP A 126 -4.93 -18.17 -3.04
CA ASP A 126 -4.66 -19.58 -2.83
C ASP A 126 -3.83 -20.23 -3.95
N SER A 127 -3.19 -19.42 -4.79
CA SER A 127 -2.26 -19.89 -5.80
C SER A 127 -0.91 -20.29 -5.19
N PHE A 128 -0.18 -21.15 -5.91
CA PHE A 128 1.21 -21.54 -5.61
C PHE A 128 1.42 -22.20 -4.22
N ILE A 129 0.49 -23.10 -3.84
CA ILE A 129 0.60 -23.88 -2.60
C ILE A 129 1.76 -24.87 -2.73
N ALA A 130 2.69 -24.84 -1.75
CA ALA A 130 3.96 -25.60 -1.75
C ALA A 130 3.86 -26.92 -0.97
N VAL A 131 2.86 -27.77 -1.27
CA VAL A 131 2.62 -29.01 -0.54
C VAL A 131 3.60 -30.12 -0.94
N THR A 132 4.00 -30.17 -2.21
CA THR A 132 4.89 -31.21 -2.74
C THR A 132 5.99 -30.60 -3.61
N PHE A 133 7.08 -31.35 -3.79
CA PHE A 133 8.13 -30.94 -4.70
C PHE A 133 7.61 -30.71 -6.12
N ALA A 134 6.72 -31.58 -6.60
CA ALA A 134 6.11 -31.45 -7.91
C ALA A 134 5.26 -30.16 -8.05
N SER A 135 4.52 -29.74 -6.99
CA SER A 135 3.76 -28.50 -7.03
C SER A 135 4.67 -27.26 -7.03
N ILE A 136 5.79 -27.33 -6.34
CA ILE A 136 6.82 -26.28 -6.36
C ILE A 136 7.44 -26.15 -7.75
N GLU A 137 7.89 -27.27 -8.34
CA GLU A 137 8.49 -27.30 -9.67
C GLU A 137 7.52 -26.78 -10.74
N GLU A 138 6.24 -27.20 -10.68
CA GLU A 138 5.20 -26.72 -11.58
C GLU A 138 5.00 -25.21 -11.45
N SER A 139 4.99 -24.66 -10.23
CA SER A 139 4.87 -23.23 -10.00
C SER A 139 5.97 -22.43 -10.69
N PHE A 140 7.23 -22.89 -10.60
CA PHE A 140 8.37 -22.27 -11.29
C PHE A 140 8.31 -22.43 -12.81
N ARG A 141 7.66 -23.47 -13.31
CA ARG A 141 7.52 -23.74 -14.74
C ARG A 141 6.47 -22.83 -15.41
N VAL A 142 5.36 -22.56 -14.71
CA VAL A 142 4.18 -21.87 -15.31
C VAL A 142 4.08 -20.41 -14.92
N ALA A 143 4.65 -19.97 -13.79
CA ALA A 143 4.44 -18.65 -13.25
C ALA A 143 5.61 -17.69 -13.54
N GLU A 144 5.29 -16.43 -13.83
CA GLU A 144 6.26 -15.34 -13.95
C GLU A 144 6.62 -14.83 -12.55
N VAL A 145 7.91 -14.64 -12.27
CA VAL A 145 8.35 -14.00 -11.02
C VAL A 145 8.00 -12.51 -11.07
N ALA A 146 7.37 -12.01 -10.02
CA ALA A 146 6.91 -10.64 -9.96
C ALA A 146 8.08 -9.65 -9.96
N LYS A 147 7.94 -8.57 -10.74
CA LYS A 147 8.90 -7.45 -10.82
C LYS A 147 8.39 -6.22 -10.09
N HIS A 148 7.10 -6.20 -9.79
CA HIS A 148 6.43 -5.12 -9.07
C HIS A 148 5.53 -5.72 -7.99
N ALA A 149 5.35 -4.98 -6.90
CA ALA A 149 4.32 -5.22 -5.91
C ALA A 149 3.24 -4.15 -6.08
N PHE A 150 2.01 -4.59 -6.25
CA PHE A 150 0.84 -3.71 -6.26
C PHE A 150 0.34 -3.57 -4.83
N VAL A 151 0.23 -2.36 -4.34
CA VAL A 151 -0.12 -2.07 -2.94
C VAL A 151 -1.39 -1.23 -2.90
N TYR A 152 -2.35 -1.64 -2.07
CA TYR A 152 -3.55 -0.89 -1.76
C TYR A 152 -3.47 -0.34 -0.34
N MET A 153 -3.63 0.98 -0.22
CA MET A 153 -3.63 1.69 1.06
C MET A 153 -4.99 2.33 1.30
N ALA A 154 -5.58 2.08 2.45
CA ALA A 154 -6.79 2.78 2.91
C ALA A 154 -6.39 3.92 3.85
N GLN A 155 -6.67 5.15 3.48
CA GLN A 155 -6.44 6.34 4.29
C GLN A 155 -7.75 6.81 4.93
N PRO A 156 -7.91 6.68 6.26
CA PRO A 156 -9.03 7.27 6.96
C PRO A 156 -9.04 8.79 6.82
N LEU A 157 -10.20 9.38 6.56
CA LEU A 157 -10.36 10.84 6.44
C LEU A 157 -10.45 11.50 7.82
N CYS A 158 -9.51 11.16 8.68
CA CYS A 158 -9.40 11.71 10.03
C CYS A 158 -7.93 12.02 10.33
N ARG A 159 -7.70 13.21 10.91
CA ARG A 159 -6.33 13.57 11.34
C ARG A 159 -5.86 12.60 12.43
N LYS A 160 -4.58 12.27 12.41
CA LYS A 160 -3.88 11.40 13.39
C LYS A 160 -4.24 9.90 13.32
N VAL A 161 -5.02 9.47 12.35
CA VAL A 161 -5.21 8.04 12.08
C VAL A 161 -4.27 7.62 10.95
N PRO A 162 -3.39 6.65 11.18
CA PRO A 162 -2.46 6.21 10.14
C PRO A 162 -3.20 5.50 9.00
N ALA A 163 -2.61 5.55 7.81
CA ALA A 163 -3.06 4.75 6.69
C ALA A 163 -2.95 3.25 7.02
N PHE A 164 -3.85 2.47 6.47
CA PHE A 164 -3.92 1.02 6.65
C PHE A 164 -3.56 0.32 5.35
N SER A 165 -2.61 -0.61 5.39
CA SER A 165 -2.28 -1.44 4.24
C SER A 165 -3.38 -2.49 4.04
N LEU A 166 -4.17 -2.31 2.97
CA LEU A 166 -5.36 -3.13 2.69
C LEU A 166 -5.00 -4.43 2.00
N ALA A 167 -4.10 -4.39 1.01
CA ALA A 167 -3.61 -5.56 0.30
C ALA A 167 -2.25 -5.28 -0.34
N CYS A 168 -1.50 -6.36 -0.60
CA CYS A 168 -0.27 -6.33 -1.39
C CYS A 168 -0.22 -7.59 -2.24
N MET A 169 0.23 -7.48 -3.50
CA MET A 169 0.34 -8.63 -4.40
C MET A 169 1.45 -8.45 -5.43
N GLY A 170 2.08 -9.56 -5.81
CA GLY A 170 3.03 -9.59 -6.93
C GLY A 170 2.33 -9.38 -8.27
N THR A 171 2.91 -8.54 -9.13
CA THR A 171 2.35 -8.23 -10.44
C THR A 171 3.42 -8.10 -11.53
N SER A 172 3.04 -8.39 -12.77
CA SER A 172 3.83 -8.08 -13.96
C SER A 172 3.63 -6.63 -14.43
N ASN A 173 2.76 -5.88 -13.79
CA ASN A 173 2.31 -4.54 -14.20
C ASN A 173 1.62 -4.53 -15.59
N LYS A 174 1.06 -5.66 -16.01
CA LYS A 174 0.30 -5.81 -17.27
C LYS A 174 -1.18 -5.84 -16.93
N PHE A 175 -1.82 -4.70 -16.85
CA PHE A 175 -3.25 -4.54 -16.59
C PHE A 175 -3.84 -3.46 -17.52
N THR A 176 -5.14 -3.44 -17.66
CA THR A 176 -5.89 -2.48 -18.46
C THR A 176 -6.67 -1.51 -17.57
N ALA A 177 -7.21 -0.44 -18.14
CA ALA A 177 -8.12 0.45 -17.43
C ALA A 177 -9.39 -0.28 -16.96
N GLU A 178 -9.84 -1.30 -17.71
CA GLU A 178 -10.97 -2.14 -17.31
C GLU A 178 -10.66 -2.97 -16.07
N ASP A 179 -9.45 -3.54 -15.97
CA ASP A 179 -9.02 -4.28 -14.79
C ASP A 179 -8.96 -3.37 -13.55
N VAL A 180 -8.54 -2.12 -13.72
CA VAL A 180 -8.57 -1.10 -12.65
C VAL A 180 -10.00 -0.86 -12.18
N LEU A 181 -10.94 -0.62 -13.10
CA LEU A 181 -12.35 -0.38 -12.77
C LEU A 181 -12.98 -1.56 -12.04
N LYS A 182 -12.73 -2.80 -12.51
CA LYS A 182 -13.21 -4.01 -11.84
C LYS A 182 -12.70 -4.13 -10.40
N ARG A 183 -11.41 -3.83 -10.19
CA ARG A 183 -10.83 -3.84 -8.84
C ARG A 183 -11.43 -2.76 -7.95
N TRP A 184 -11.60 -1.53 -8.44
CA TRP A 184 -12.22 -0.45 -7.67
C TRP A 184 -13.66 -0.76 -7.30
N ASP A 185 -14.42 -1.34 -8.22
CA ASP A 185 -15.79 -1.78 -7.97
C ASP A 185 -15.84 -2.83 -6.86
N TYR A 186 -14.96 -3.83 -6.93
CA TYR A 186 -14.81 -4.83 -5.89
C TYR A 186 -14.47 -4.20 -4.52
N LEU A 187 -13.45 -3.33 -4.47
CA LEU A 187 -13.05 -2.65 -3.25
C LEU A 187 -14.19 -1.82 -2.65
N PHE A 188 -14.91 -1.11 -3.49
CA PHE A 188 -16.06 -0.30 -3.09
C PHE A 188 -17.19 -1.17 -2.51
N LEU A 189 -17.55 -2.26 -3.18
CA LEU A 189 -18.61 -3.16 -2.74
C LEU A 189 -18.26 -3.88 -1.43
N GLU A 190 -17.04 -4.38 -1.29
CA GLU A 190 -16.61 -5.04 -0.05
C GLU A 190 -16.55 -4.07 1.14
N CYS A 191 -16.05 -2.86 0.94
CA CYS A 191 -16.10 -1.81 1.96
C CYS A 191 -17.55 -1.46 2.35
N LYS A 192 -18.43 -1.32 1.36
CA LYS A 192 -19.86 -1.01 1.58
C LYS A 192 -20.56 -2.09 2.40
N LYS A 193 -20.28 -3.38 2.16
CA LYS A 193 -20.82 -4.50 2.96
C LYS A 193 -20.49 -4.37 4.45
N LEU A 194 -19.35 -3.77 4.78
CA LEU A 194 -18.88 -3.54 6.15
C LEU A 194 -19.27 -2.16 6.71
N GLY A 195 -20.07 -1.40 5.99
CA GLY A 195 -20.48 -0.05 6.37
C GLY A 195 -19.34 0.97 6.29
N ILE A 196 -18.32 0.72 5.47
CA ILE A 196 -17.21 1.65 5.22
C ILE A 196 -17.50 2.42 3.92
N SER A 197 -17.48 3.74 4.00
CA SER A 197 -17.69 4.62 2.84
C SER A 197 -16.36 4.95 2.17
N VAL A 198 -16.17 4.50 0.93
CA VAL A 198 -15.05 4.90 0.08
C VAL A 198 -15.46 6.15 -0.69
N VAL A 199 -14.76 7.26 -0.49
CA VAL A 199 -15.09 8.56 -1.11
C VAL A 199 -14.18 8.91 -2.28
N SER A 200 -13.04 8.25 -2.38
CA SER A 200 -12.10 8.47 -3.49
C SER A 200 -11.15 7.29 -3.71
N PHE A 201 -10.71 7.16 -4.96
CA PHE A 201 -9.57 6.37 -5.36
C PHE A 201 -8.47 7.30 -5.86
N GLY A 202 -7.22 7.00 -5.53
CA GLY A 202 -6.04 7.74 -5.94
C GLY A 202 -4.96 6.81 -6.48
N ALA A 203 -4.22 7.28 -7.47
CA ALA A 203 -3.12 6.56 -8.08
C ALA A 203 -2.00 7.53 -8.50
N ASP A 204 -0.84 7.03 -8.90
CA ASP A 204 0.34 7.82 -9.24
C ASP A 204 0.27 8.54 -10.58
N GLY A 205 -0.81 8.34 -11.35
CA GLY A 205 -1.02 8.96 -12.64
C GLY A 205 -0.62 8.08 -13.84
N ASP A 206 -0.50 6.78 -13.66
CA ASP A 206 -0.40 5.82 -14.78
C ASP A 206 -1.57 6.04 -15.76
N SER A 207 -1.28 5.99 -17.05
CA SER A 207 -2.26 6.29 -18.12
C SER A 207 -3.50 5.39 -18.07
N ARG A 208 -3.35 4.15 -17.61
CA ARG A 208 -4.45 3.18 -17.46
C ARG A 208 -5.36 3.54 -16.30
N GLU A 209 -4.78 4.01 -15.19
CA GLU A 209 -5.50 4.49 -14.02
C GLU A 209 -6.20 5.82 -14.30
N LEU A 210 -5.53 6.75 -15.00
CA LEU A 210 -6.15 7.99 -15.48
C LEU A 210 -7.35 7.69 -16.38
N LYS A 211 -7.22 6.73 -17.29
CA LYS A 211 -8.34 6.32 -18.13
C LYS A 211 -9.48 5.70 -17.33
N ALA A 212 -9.17 4.88 -16.33
CA ALA A 212 -10.17 4.32 -15.42
C ALA A 212 -10.89 5.44 -14.65
N MET A 213 -10.18 6.46 -14.16
CA MET A 213 -10.76 7.64 -13.51
C MET A 213 -11.70 8.40 -14.45
N GLN A 214 -11.29 8.62 -15.70
CA GLN A 214 -12.13 9.27 -16.71
C GLN A 214 -13.43 8.49 -16.93
N VAL A 215 -13.34 7.17 -17.10
CA VAL A 215 -14.52 6.30 -17.28
C VAL A 215 -15.42 6.34 -16.04
N SER A 216 -14.87 6.20 -14.84
CA SER A 216 -15.64 6.16 -13.59
C SER A 216 -16.37 7.47 -13.30
N THR A 217 -15.80 8.60 -13.71
CA THR A 217 -16.41 9.93 -13.51
C THR A 217 -17.34 10.36 -14.65
N GLN A 218 -17.53 9.51 -15.66
CA GLN A 218 -18.31 9.84 -16.87
C GLN A 218 -17.84 11.12 -17.59
N LEU A 219 -16.58 11.49 -17.39
CA LEU A 219 -15.96 12.66 -18.04
C LEU A 219 -15.39 12.32 -19.42
N ILE A 220 -15.94 11.31 -20.06
CA ILE A 220 -15.50 10.88 -21.40
C ILE A 220 -16.18 11.79 -22.43
N SER A 221 -15.37 12.32 -23.32
CA SER A 221 -15.89 13.00 -24.52
C SER A 221 -16.62 11.95 -25.37
N SER A 222 -17.71 12.37 -26.02
CA SER A 222 -18.64 11.56 -26.83
C SER A 222 -18.00 10.79 -28.00
N HIS A 223 -16.68 10.75 -28.10
CA HIS A 223 -15.92 10.12 -29.18
C HIS A 223 -15.14 8.86 -28.77
N ASP A 224 -15.18 8.46 -27.48
CA ASP A 224 -14.45 7.28 -27.01
C ASP A 224 -15.32 6.00 -27.05
N PRO A 225 -14.82 4.89 -27.68
CA PRO A 225 -15.61 3.66 -27.87
C PRO A 225 -15.84 2.83 -26.60
N ILE A 226 -15.42 3.28 -25.39
CA ILE A 226 -15.54 2.53 -24.14
C ILE A 226 -16.84 2.83 -23.40
N THR A 227 -17.88 3.27 -24.08
CA THR A 227 -19.17 3.66 -23.47
C THR A 227 -20.00 2.49 -22.95
N SER A 228 -19.54 1.23 -22.98
CA SER A 228 -20.31 0.06 -22.54
C SER A 228 -20.07 -0.34 -21.07
N LEU A 229 -19.10 0.24 -20.39
CA LEU A 229 -18.83 -0.02 -18.98
C LEU A 229 -19.44 1.09 -18.11
N SER A 230 -20.73 0.95 -17.76
CA SER A 230 -21.28 1.74 -16.66
C SER A 230 -20.77 1.14 -15.34
N PRO A 231 -19.97 1.88 -14.55
CA PRO A 231 -19.58 1.40 -13.24
C PRO A 231 -20.81 1.18 -12.37
N SER A 232 -20.84 0.08 -11.62
CA SER A 232 -21.96 -0.29 -10.74
C SER A 232 -22.10 0.65 -9.52
N PHE A 233 -21.18 1.58 -9.32
CA PHE A 233 -21.26 2.60 -8.29
C PHE A 233 -21.71 3.93 -8.90
N ASN A 234 -22.90 4.35 -8.51
CA ASN A 234 -23.38 5.72 -8.74
C ASN A 234 -22.62 6.65 -7.78
N LEU A 235 -21.45 7.11 -8.18
CA LEU A 235 -20.84 8.23 -7.46
C LEU A 235 -21.73 9.46 -7.64
N PRO A 236 -22.02 10.22 -6.57
CA PRO A 236 -22.77 11.46 -6.70
C PRO A 236 -22.04 12.33 -7.73
N LYS A 237 -22.78 12.83 -8.71
CA LYS A 237 -22.24 13.68 -9.77
C LYS A 237 -21.60 14.90 -9.12
N LEU A 238 -20.27 14.88 -9.00
CA LEU A 238 -19.55 15.99 -8.40
C LEU A 238 -19.56 17.13 -9.41
N VAL A 239 -20.36 18.15 -9.13
CA VAL A 239 -20.36 19.40 -9.92
C VAL A 239 -19.16 20.22 -9.43
N ILE A 240 -18.06 20.13 -10.15
CA ILE A 240 -16.90 20.97 -9.87
C ILE A 240 -17.15 22.34 -10.48
N PRO A 241 -17.05 23.42 -9.70
CA PRO A 241 -17.10 24.77 -10.24
C PRO A 241 -16.05 24.94 -11.34
N LYS A 242 -16.42 25.58 -12.46
CA LYS A 242 -15.49 25.77 -13.61
C LYS A 242 -14.17 26.44 -13.21
N GLU A 243 -14.19 27.26 -12.20
CA GLU A 243 -13.04 27.97 -11.64
C GLU A 243 -12.02 27.02 -10.99
N TRP A 244 -12.47 25.85 -10.51
CA TRP A 244 -11.59 24.83 -9.88
C TRP A 244 -10.93 23.91 -10.89
N VAL A 245 -11.50 23.80 -12.08
CA VAL A 245 -10.96 22.97 -13.15
C VAL A 245 -9.61 23.51 -13.65
N SER A 246 -9.43 24.83 -13.67
CA SER A 246 -8.17 25.47 -14.07
C SER A 246 -7.04 25.32 -13.06
N LEU A 247 -7.35 25.07 -11.77
CA LEU A 247 -6.38 24.86 -10.71
C LEU A 247 -5.81 23.42 -10.68
N VAL A 248 -6.52 22.48 -11.29
CA VAL A 248 -6.17 21.05 -11.23
C VAL A 248 -5.56 20.54 -12.53
N CYS A 249 -5.83 21.18 -13.66
CA CYS A 249 -5.33 20.77 -14.98
C CYS A 249 -4.94 21.98 -15.83
N SER A 250 -3.69 22.35 -15.81
CA SER A 250 -3.22 23.49 -16.58
C SER A 250 -2.97 23.22 -18.06
N GLU A 251 -3.09 22.03 -18.62
CA GLU A 251 -2.79 21.87 -20.05
C GLU A 251 -3.51 20.77 -20.84
N ASN A 252 -4.36 19.95 -20.23
CA ASN A 252 -5.19 19.04 -21.02
C ASN A 252 -6.67 19.25 -20.69
N SER A 253 -7.37 19.81 -21.64
CA SER A 253 -8.80 20.14 -21.59
C SER A 253 -9.75 18.97 -21.28
N HIS A 254 -9.23 17.79 -20.95
CA HIS A 254 -9.99 16.55 -20.76
C HIS A 254 -9.59 15.72 -19.55
N GLY A 255 -8.65 16.17 -18.72
CA GLY A 255 -8.18 15.40 -17.58
C GLY A 255 -8.66 15.98 -16.25
N HIS A 256 -9.79 15.55 -15.75
CA HIS A 256 -10.19 15.87 -14.38
C HIS A 256 -9.59 14.86 -13.40
N CYS A 257 -8.39 15.13 -12.96
CA CYS A 257 -7.78 14.41 -11.87
C CYS A 257 -8.23 15.02 -10.55
N LEU A 258 -9.29 14.51 -9.97
CA LEU A 258 -9.82 14.98 -8.69
C LEU A 258 -8.91 14.66 -7.51
N HIS A 259 -7.84 13.88 -7.69
CA HIS A 259 -7.10 13.28 -6.58
C HIS A 259 -5.59 13.23 -6.69
N THR A 260 -4.96 13.79 -7.70
CA THR A 260 -3.50 13.76 -7.74
C THR A 260 -2.93 15.15 -7.51
N ARG A 261 -2.35 15.38 -6.36
CA ARG A 261 -1.40 16.48 -6.13
C ARG A 261 -0.09 16.29 -6.93
N TYR A 262 -0.02 15.28 -7.77
CA TYR A 262 1.16 14.98 -8.57
C TYR A 262 0.75 14.85 -10.02
N CYS A 263 0.92 15.93 -10.80
CA CYS A 263 0.90 15.87 -12.25
C CYS A 263 2.36 15.70 -12.73
N PRO A 264 2.77 14.54 -13.25
CA PRO A 264 4.18 14.27 -13.58
C PRO A 264 4.68 15.04 -14.83
N HIS A 265 3.85 15.87 -15.46
CA HIS A 265 4.19 16.60 -16.68
C HIS A 265 4.42 18.10 -16.53
N ARG A 266 4.74 18.58 -15.32
CA ARG A 266 5.32 19.93 -15.24
C ARG A 266 6.73 19.91 -15.79
N SER A 267 7.01 20.76 -16.78
CA SER A 267 8.36 20.95 -17.29
C SER A 267 9.29 21.39 -16.14
N LYS A 268 10.56 20.99 -16.20
CA LYS A 268 11.56 21.36 -15.17
C LYS A 268 11.69 22.88 -14.97
N ASP A 269 11.21 23.66 -15.90
CA ASP A 269 11.28 25.14 -15.90
C ASP A 269 10.16 25.77 -15.06
N GLU A 270 8.98 25.16 -15.01
CA GLU A 270 7.88 25.64 -14.14
C GLU A 270 8.13 25.37 -12.64
N ILE A 271 8.85 24.29 -12.31
CA ILE A 271 9.24 24.00 -10.92
C ILE A 271 10.20 25.05 -10.39
N LYS A 272 11.09 25.61 -11.22
CA LYS A 272 12.00 26.68 -10.83
C LYS A 272 11.31 28.01 -10.56
N ALA A 273 10.24 28.33 -11.30
CA ALA A 273 9.50 29.57 -11.12
C ALA A 273 8.73 29.64 -9.78
N HIS A 274 8.28 28.51 -9.25
CA HIS A 274 7.59 28.45 -7.95
C HIS A 274 8.51 28.43 -6.73
N GLN A 275 9.77 28.00 -6.88
CA GLN A 275 10.76 28.00 -5.78
C GLN A 275 11.33 29.38 -5.47
N THR A 276 11.14 30.36 -6.35
CA THR A 276 11.64 31.73 -6.16
C THR A 276 10.67 32.66 -5.43
N ILE A 277 9.44 32.22 -5.11
CA ILE A 277 8.41 33.07 -4.49
C ILE A 277 8.28 32.83 -2.96
N ASP A 278 8.81 31.72 -2.42
CA ASP A 278 8.66 31.35 -1.02
C ASP A 278 9.96 31.46 -0.17
N SER A 279 10.81 32.41 -0.46
CA SER A 279 11.89 32.76 0.45
C SER A 279 11.41 33.85 1.40
N PRO A 280 11.28 33.59 2.73
CA PRO A 280 10.99 34.64 3.69
C PRO A 280 12.16 35.60 3.77
N PRO A 281 11.93 36.89 4.01
CA PRO A 281 13.00 37.87 4.18
C PRO A 281 13.88 37.54 5.38
N ALA A 282 15.18 37.59 5.17
CA ALA A 282 16.17 37.44 6.20
C ALA A 282 16.01 38.54 7.27
N TRP A 283 15.90 38.11 8.54
CA TRP A 283 16.14 38.91 9.71
C TRP A 283 17.38 38.39 10.43
#